data_82267640c6936f7feb1c41accc33fc60
#
_entry.id   82267640c6936f7feb1c41accc33fc60
#
_cell.length_a   1.000
_cell.length_b   1.000
_cell.length_c   1.000
_cell.angle_alpha   90.00
_cell.angle_beta   90.00
_cell.angle_gamma   90.00
#
_symmetry.space_group_name_H-M   'P 1'
#
loop_
_entity.id
_entity.type
_entity.pdbx_description
1 polymer ?
#
loop_
_entity_poly.entity_id
_entity_poly.type
_entity_poly.pdbx_seq_one_letter_code
_entity_poly.pdbx_strand_id
1 'polypeptide(L)'
;KEFNVQPDIIASHGHTIFHEPQKRIMYQIGDGAAIAAETHIPTVSDFRRLDIMLGGQGAPLVPIGDRLLFADYDYCLNIGGFSNISFEQGGHRIAFDISPVNYVINYYCRQIGLEFDRDGEIARRGTVYQPLLNELNTMDFYHQTGPKSLGREWVETLIYPMLEKYGLSLEDRLRTFYEHAAYQIARVITTNPLPTGSGKLLITGGGAFNKFLIERIDFLCPYEIVIPDKLIIEYKEALIFAFLGALYMADEPSC
;
A
#
# COMPACT_ATOMS: atom_id res chain seq x y z
N LYS A 1 26.70 0.46 10.77
CA LYS A 1 28.16 0.23 10.56
C LYS A 1 28.50 0.03 9.08
N GLU A 2 27.55 -0.44 8.28
CA GLU A 2 27.75 -0.70 6.84
C GLU A 2 27.95 0.59 6.04
N PHE A 3 27.33 1.69 6.43
CA PHE A 3 27.35 2.97 5.70
C PHE A 3 28.21 4.05 6.36
N ASN A 4 28.89 3.75 7.48
CA ASN A 4 29.69 4.71 8.24
C ASN A 4 28.97 6.06 8.51
N VAL A 5 27.66 6.00 8.73
CA VAL A 5 26.80 7.15 9.04
C VAL A 5 26.52 7.15 10.54
N GLN A 6 26.64 8.31 11.16
CA GLN A 6 26.15 8.55 12.51
C GLN A 6 24.85 9.37 12.40
N PRO A 7 23.69 8.78 12.66
CA PRO A 7 22.45 9.51 12.61
C PRO A 7 22.31 10.45 13.82
N ASP A 8 21.73 11.62 13.59
CA ASP A 8 21.43 12.58 14.67
C ASP A 8 20.18 12.19 15.45
N ILE A 9 19.24 11.48 14.78
CA ILE A 9 18.00 10.99 15.36
C ILE A 9 17.65 9.60 14.82
N ILE A 10 16.88 8.86 15.60
CA ILE A 10 16.19 7.63 15.16
C ILE A 10 14.69 7.91 15.17
N ALA A 11 14.01 7.57 14.09
CA ALA A 11 12.54 7.58 14.00
C ALA A 11 12.04 6.14 13.91
N SER A 12 11.40 5.65 14.97
CA SER A 12 10.94 4.26 15.05
C SER A 12 9.41 4.17 15.02
N HIS A 13 8.86 3.59 13.94
CA HIS A 13 7.43 3.27 13.88
C HIS A 13 7.06 2.14 14.85
N GLY A 14 8.00 1.23 15.15
CA GLY A 14 7.71 0.01 15.88
C GLY A 14 6.89 -0.99 15.06
N HIS A 15 6.33 -2.00 15.73
CA HIS A 15 5.44 -2.98 15.10
C HIS A 15 4.09 -3.01 15.81
N THR A 16 3.02 -2.74 15.08
CA THR A 16 1.66 -2.67 15.61
C THR A 16 1.13 -4.06 15.94
N ILE A 17 0.74 -4.28 17.19
CA ILE A 17 0.10 -5.52 17.67
C ILE A 17 -1.41 -5.32 17.77
N PHE A 18 -1.85 -4.21 18.38
CA PHE A 18 -3.26 -3.87 18.51
C PHE A 18 -3.51 -2.44 18.03
N HIS A 19 -4.57 -2.26 17.25
CA HIS A 19 -5.03 -0.97 16.75
C HIS A 19 -6.55 -0.90 16.80
N GLU A 20 -7.09 -0.34 17.89
CA GLU A 20 -8.52 -0.17 18.13
C GLU A 20 -8.79 1.29 18.53
N PRO A 21 -8.71 2.25 17.58
CA PRO A 21 -8.80 3.67 17.87
C PRO A 21 -10.13 4.06 18.54
N GLN A 22 -11.24 3.39 18.21
CA GLN A 22 -12.54 3.63 18.83
C GLN A 22 -12.54 3.34 20.35
N LYS A 23 -11.65 2.44 20.80
CA LYS A 23 -11.44 2.15 22.21
C LYS A 23 -10.24 2.90 22.80
N ARG A 24 -9.59 3.75 22.01
CA ARG A 24 -8.33 4.42 22.35
C ARG A 24 -7.22 3.44 22.75
N ILE A 25 -7.23 2.24 22.11
CA ILE A 25 -6.22 1.22 22.34
C ILE A 25 -5.27 1.19 21.14
N MET A 26 -4.01 1.39 21.45
CA MET A 26 -2.89 1.23 20.53
C MET A 26 -1.75 0.56 21.27
N TYR A 27 -1.23 -0.53 20.72
CA TYR A 27 -0.04 -1.19 21.24
C TYR A 27 0.92 -1.54 20.13
N GLN A 28 2.12 -0.99 20.24
CA GLN A 28 3.24 -1.26 19.34
C GLN A 28 4.42 -1.79 20.15
N ILE A 29 5.13 -2.76 19.61
CA ILE A 29 6.44 -3.20 20.12
C ILE A 29 7.55 -2.42 19.42
N GLY A 30 8.68 -2.23 20.09
CA GLY A 30 9.77 -1.35 19.66
C GLY A 30 9.77 -0.08 20.50
N ASP A 31 10.10 -0.26 21.80
CA ASP A 31 10.13 0.83 22.80
C ASP A 31 11.21 1.86 22.44
N GLY A 32 10.78 3.11 22.21
CA GLY A 32 11.68 4.20 21.84
C GLY A 32 12.69 4.55 22.93
N ALA A 33 12.33 4.41 24.22
CA ALA A 33 13.25 4.65 25.33
C ALA A 33 14.35 3.58 25.38
N ALA A 34 13.98 2.31 25.12
CA ALA A 34 14.97 1.23 25.02
C ALA A 34 15.93 1.46 23.84
N ILE A 35 15.39 1.87 22.67
CA ILE A 35 16.22 2.19 21.50
C ILE A 35 17.20 3.34 21.83
N ALA A 36 16.72 4.41 22.44
CA ALA A 36 17.56 5.54 22.83
C ALA A 36 18.63 5.17 23.85
N ALA A 37 18.28 4.32 24.84
CA ALA A 37 19.23 3.86 25.86
C ALA A 37 20.35 2.99 25.27
N GLU A 38 20.02 2.10 24.35
CA GLU A 38 20.98 1.18 23.73
C GLU A 38 21.86 1.86 22.67
N THR A 39 21.31 2.83 21.95
CA THR A 39 22.00 3.51 20.84
C THR A 39 22.70 4.79 21.26
N HIS A 40 22.29 5.40 22.37
CA HIS A 40 22.66 6.76 22.81
C HIS A 40 22.31 7.85 21.78
N ILE A 41 21.27 7.60 20.95
CA ILE A 41 20.80 8.53 19.95
C ILE A 41 19.35 8.95 20.30
N PRO A 42 19.01 10.25 20.24
CA PRO A 42 17.63 10.71 20.42
C PRO A 42 16.68 9.92 19.52
N THR A 43 15.57 9.43 20.07
CA THR A 43 14.64 8.57 19.35
C THR A 43 13.24 9.14 19.40
N VAL A 44 12.65 9.37 18.23
CA VAL A 44 11.23 9.71 18.04
C VAL A 44 10.46 8.42 17.76
N SER A 45 9.40 8.18 18.52
CA SER A 45 8.57 6.97 18.41
C SER A 45 7.12 7.26 18.71
N ASP A 46 6.25 6.25 18.61
CA ASP A 46 4.83 6.33 18.97
C ASP A 46 4.03 7.38 18.16
N PHE A 47 4.28 7.45 16.87
CA PHE A 47 3.69 8.43 15.95
C PHE A 47 2.16 8.43 15.87
N ARG A 48 1.49 7.37 16.32
CA ARG A 48 0.05 7.18 16.16
C ARG A 48 -0.76 7.53 17.40
N ARG A 49 -0.14 7.43 18.57
CA ARG A 49 -0.85 7.42 19.86
C ARG A 49 -1.47 8.76 20.19
N LEU A 50 -0.76 9.86 19.93
CA LEU A 50 -1.27 11.19 20.23
C LEU A 50 -2.56 11.47 19.45
N ASP A 51 -2.58 11.18 18.16
CA ASP A 51 -3.76 11.34 17.31
C ASP A 51 -4.95 10.52 17.83
N ILE A 52 -4.72 9.25 18.19
CA ILE A 52 -5.75 8.38 18.77
C ILE A 52 -6.28 8.92 20.09
N MET A 53 -5.42 9.45 20.98
CA MET A 53 -5.84 10.01 22.25
C MET A 53 -6.65 11.29 22.07
N LEU A 54 -6.37 12.05 21.02
CA LEU A 54 -7.15 13.25 20.63
C LEU A 54 -8.44 12.89 19.87
N GLY A 55 -8.72 11.62 19.64
CA GLY A 55 -9.93 11.14 18.97
C GLY A 55 -9.79 10.89 17.47
N GLY A 56 -8.58 10.95 16.94
CA GLY A 56 -8.25 10.57 15.57
C GLY A 56 -8.10 9.07 15.40
N GLN A 57 -7.70 8.65 14.21
CA GLN A 57 -7.53 7.25 13.83
C GLN A 57 -6.10 6.74 14.03
N GLY A 58 -5.11 7.63 14.15
CA GLY A 58 -3.69 7.26 14.18
C GLY A 58 -3.18 6.63 12.88
N ALA A 59 -3.97 6.65 11.83
CA ALA A 59 -3.67 6.07 10.52
C ALA A 59 -4.60 6.68 9.44
N PRO A 60 -4.14 6.75 8.18
CA PRO A 60 -2.79 6.45 7.70
C PRO A 60 -1.80 7.61 7.97
N LEU A 61 -0.52 7.33 8.17
CA LEU A 61 0.54 8.35 8.34
C LEU A 61 1.37 8.59 7.08
N VAL A 62 1.50 7.56 6.23
CA VAL A 62 2.28 7.63 4.99
C VAL A 62 1.84 8.75 4.03
N PRO A 63 0.55 9.09 3.90
CA PRO A 63 0.08 10.12 2.97
C PRO A 63 0.70 11.51 3.15
N ILE A 64 1.12 11.90 4.35
CA ILE A 64 1.82 13.17 4.53
C ILE A 64 3.20 13.16 3.89
N GLY A 65 3.90 12.02 3.97
CA GLY A 65 5.17 11.82 3.25
C GLY A 65 4.96 11.82 1.75
N ASP A 66 3.89 11.19 1.26
CA ASP A 66 3.53 11.24 -0.16
C ASP A 66 3.29 12.68 -0.62
N ARG A 67 2.60 13.48 0.19
CA ARG A 67 2.31 14.88 -0.11
C ARG A 67 3.57 15.75 -0.17
N LEU A 68 4.50 15.56 0.75
CA LEU A 68 5.62 16.49 0.95
C LEU A 68 6.91 16.03 0.26
N LEU A 69 7.17 14.72 0.17
CA LEU A 69 8.38 14.17 -0.44
C LEU A 69 8.17 13.73 -1.90
N PHE A 70 6.92 13.46 -2.29
CA PHE A 70 6.57 12.95 -3.62
C PHE A 70 5.53 13.84 -4.33
N ALA A 71 5.61 15.16 -4.07
CA ALA A 71 4.69 16.16 -4.63
C ALA A 71 4.71 16.26 -6.18
N ASP A 72 5.75 15.75 -6.82
CA ASP A 72 5.88 15.73 -8.29
C ASP A 72 4.97 14.68 -8.96
N TYR A 73 4.29 13.85 -8.16
CA TYR A 73 3.41 12.79 -8.64
C TYR A 73 1.96 13.07 -8.27
N ASP A 74 1.07 12.92 -9.23
CA ASP A 74 -0.36 13.13 -9.02
C ASP A 74 -0.95 12.08 -8.08
N TYR A 75 -0.53 10.83 -8.29
CA TYR A 75 -0.94 9.70 -7.47
C TYR A 75 0.29 8.97 -6.95
N CYS A 76 0.22 8.57 -5.68
CA CYS A 76 1.17 7.63 -5.08
C CYS A 76 0.43 6.33 -4.79
N LEU A 77 0.78 5.27 -5.52
CA LEU A 77 0.24 3.92 -5.37
C LEU A 77 1.27 3.03 -4.68
N ASN A 78 0.87 2.37 -3.64
CA ASN A 78 1.67 1.31 -3.01
C ASN A 78 1.01 -0.04 -3.26
N ILE A 79 1.76 -1.00 -3.81
CA ILE A 79 1.30 -2.36 -4.08
C ILE A 79 2.01 -3.33 -3.13
N GLY A 80 1.42 -3.54 -1.97
CA GLY A 80 1.81 -4.54 -0.99
C GLY A 80 0.95 -5.80 -1.06
N GLY A 81 0.60 -6.36 0.08
CA GLY A 81 -0.46 -7.39 0.19
C GLY A 81 -1.78 -6.87 -0.34
N PHE A 82 -2.07 -5.63 -0.01
CA PHE A 82 -3.15 -4.80 -0.55
C PHE A 82 -2.54 -3.63 -1.31
N SER A 83 -3.24 -3.13 -2.33
CA SER A 83 -2.90 -1.87 -2.98
C SER A 83 -3.64 -0.73 -2.31
N ASN A 84 -2.92 0.36 -2.04
CA ASN A 84 -3.49 1.60 -1.53
C ASN A 84 -2.94 2.79 -2.32
N ILE A 85 -3.74 3.84 -2.39
CA ILE A 85 -3.44 5.03 -3.17
C ILE A 85 -3.59 6.27 -2.32
N SER A 86 -2.80 7.30 -2.63
CA SER A 86 -2.99 8.64 -2.10
C SER A 86 -2.83 9.70 -3.19
N PHE A 87 -3.64 10.76 -3.12
CA PHE A 87 -3.65 11.88 -4.07
C PHE A 87 -4.29 13.11 -3.44
N GLU A 88 -4.07 14.28 -4.04
CA GLU A 88 -4.71 15.53 -3.61
C GLU A 88 -6.08 15.70 -4.28
N GLN A 89 -7.10 16.04 -3.50
CA GLN A 89 -8.41 16.39 -4.01
C GLN A 89 -9.05 17.50 -3.18
N GLY A 90 -9.38 18.62 -3.82
CA GLY A 90 -10.00 19.75 -3.12
C GLY A 90 -9.15 20.36 -2.00
N GLY A 91 -7.83 20.29 -2.11
CA GLY A 91 -6.87 20.79 -1.09
C GLY A 91 -6.65 19.82 0.08
N HIS A 92 -7.20 18.62 0.01
CA HIS A 92 -7.03 17.56 1.01
C HIS A 92 -6.30 16.36 0.41
N ARG A 93 -5.41 15.75 1.19
CA ARG A 93 -4.81 14.47 0.84
C ARG A 93 -5.80 13.35 1.13
N ILE A 94 -6.21 12.66 0.08
CA ILE A 94 -7.08 11.49 0.14
C ILE A 94 -6.23 10.22 0.10
N ALA A 95 -6.56 9.23 0.93
CA ALA A 95 -5.89 7.93 0.92
C ALA A 95 -6.86 6.81 1.30
N PHE A 96 -6.79 5.67 0.59
CA PHE A 96 -7.61 4.48 0.85
C PHE A 96 -7.08 3.23 0.15
N ASP A 97 -7.56 2.06 0.59
CA ASP A 97 -7.26 0.78 -0.04
C ASP A 97 -8.10 0.55 -1.29
N ILE A 98 -7.47 -0.01 -2.33
CA ILE A 98 -8.12 -0.29 -3.62
C ILE A 98 -8.51 -1.76 -3.73
N SER A 99 -7.55 -2.68 -3.61
CA SER A 99 -7.74 -4.11 -3.89
C SER A 99 -6.68 -4.94 -3.16
N PRO A 100 -6.99 -6.18 -2.76
CA PRO A 100 -5.95 -7.12 -2.43
C PRO A 100 -5.12 -7.42 -3.69
N VAL A 101 -3.82 -7.64 -3.51
CA VAL A 101 -2.91 -7.97 -4.62
C VAL A 101 -2.00 -9.12 -4.18
N ASN A 102 -0.81 -8.84 -3.63
CA ASN A 102 0.16 -9.88 -3.29
C ASN A 102 -0.36 -10.82 -2.20
N TYR A 103 -1.28 -10.39 -1.36
CA TYR A 103 -1.89 -11.25 -0.35
C TYR A 103 -2.58 -12.46 -1.00
N VAL A 104 -3.31 -12.22 -2.09
CA VAL A 104 -4.00 -13.29 -2.85
C VAL A 104 -3.04 -14.04 -3.74
N ILE A 105 -2.21 -13.34 -4.51
CA ILE A 105 -1.27 -13.95 -5.47
C ILE A 105 -0.32 -14.90 -4.73
N ASN A 106 0.30 -14.44 -3.65
CA ASN A 106 1.26 -15.23 -2.89
C ASN A 106 0.61 -16.41 -2.16
N TYR A 107 -0.67 -16.30 -1.76
CA TYR A 107 -1.41 -17.43 -1.20
C TYR A 107 -1.45 -18.61 -2.19
N TYR A 108 -1.80 -18.35 -3.46
CA TYR A 108 -1.85 -19.39 -4.47
C TYR A 108 -0.45 -19.90 -4.89
N CYS A 109 0.52 -19.02 -4.94
CA CYS A 109 1.91 -19.41 -5.23
C CYS A 109 2.46 -20.37 -4.15
N ARG A 110 2.16 -20.12 -2.88
CA ARG A 110 2.61 -20.99 -1.79
C ARG A 110 2.04 -22.40 -1.87
N GLN A 111 0.86 -22.58 -2.44
CA GLN A 111 0.28 -23.92 -2.65
C GLN A 111 1.09 -24.80 -3.60
N ILE A 112 1.92 -24.19 -4.45
CA ILE A 112 2.83 -24.89 -5.38
C ILE A 112 4.31 -24.75 -4.98
N GLY A 113 4.59 -24.35 -3.73
CA GLY A 113 5.95 -24.24 -3.19
C GLY A 113 6.72 -22.97 -3.60
N LEU A 114 6.04 -21.95 -4.15
CA LEU A 114 6.63 -20.66 -4.50
C LEU A 114 6.21 -19.60 -3.48
N GLU A 115 7.08 -18.62 -3.22
CA GLU A 115 6.73 -17.50 -2.33
C GLU A 115 5.84 -16.47 -3.03
N PHE A 116 6.08 -16.23 -4.32
CA PHE A 116 5.36 -15.26 -5.15
C PHE A 116 5.45 -15.62 -6.63
N ASP A 117 4.61 -15.00 -7.45
CA ASP A 117 4.64 -15.10 -8.91
C ASP A 117 5.68 -14.13 -9.47
N ARG A 118 6.90 -14.63 -9.72
CA ARG A 118 8.00 -13.79 -10.20
C ARG A 118 7.66 -13.16 -11.55
N ASP A 119 7.72 -11.82 -11.62
CA ASP A 119 7.41 -11.03 -12.82
C ASP A 119 6.00 -11.30 -13.40
N GLY A 120 5.12 -12.03 -12.67
CA GLY A 120 3.78 -12.43 -13.12
C GLY A 120 3.78 -13.53 -14.17
N GLU A 121 4.84 -14.37 -14.22
CA GLU A 121 5.03 -15.40 -15.25
C GLU A 121 3.97 -16.51 -15.21
N ILE A 122 3.42 -16.84 -14.04
CA ILE A 122 2.32 -17.82 -13.94
C ILE A 122 1.06 -17.23 -14.55
N ALA A 123 0.69 -16.01 -14.10
CA ALA A 123 -0.48 -15.31 -14.61
C ALA A 123 -0.39 -15.03 -16.12
N ARG A 124 0.81 -14.70 -16.63
CA ARG A 124 1.03 -14.41 -18.05
C ARG A 124 0.67 -15.59 -18.97
N ARG A 125 0.81 -16.83 -18.49
CA ARG A 125 0.46 -18.04 -19.25
C ARG A 125 -1.03 -18.35 -19.26
N GLY A 126 -1.79 -17.75 -18.34
CA GLY A 126 -3.22 -17.97 -18.22
C GLY A 126 -4.06 -17.09 -19.16
N THR A 127 -5.32 -17.43 -19.22
CA THR A 127 -6.37 -16.72 -19.95
C THR A 127 -7.38 -16.11 -18.98
N VAL A 128 -7.84 -14.91 -19.27
CA VAL A 128 -8.89 -14.25 -18.46
C VAL A 128 -10.20 -15.03 -18.56
N TYR A 129 -10.73 -15.45 -17.42
CA TYR A 129 -12.06 -16.06 -17.36
C TYR A 129 -13.11 -14.98 -17.03
N GLN A 130 -13.81 -14.54 -18.07
CA GLN A 130 -14.69 -13.38 -18.01
C GLN A 130 -15.80 -13.47 -16.95
N PRO A 131 -16.46 -14.63 -16.70
CA PRO A 131 -17.48 -14.72 -15.65
C PRO A 131 -16.92 -14.39 -14.26
N LEU A 132 -15.74 -14.89 -13.91
CA LEU A 132 -15.08 -14.59 -12.62
C LEU A 132 -14.65 -13.12 -12.56
N LEU A 133 -14.09 -12.57 -13.65
CA LEU A 133 -13.68 -11.17 -13.69
C LEU A 133 -14.88 -10.23 -13.45
N ASN A 134 -16.01 -10.52 -14.07
CA ASN A 134 -17.23 -9.74 -13.89
C ASN A 134 -17.73 -9.82 -12.44
N GLU A 135 -17.74 -11.01 -11.84
CA GLU A 135 -18.17 -11.22 -10.45
C GLU A 135 -17.26 -10.47 -9.46
N LEU A 136 -15.94 -10.55 -9.63
CA LEU A 136 -14.97 -9.79 -8.83
C LEU A 136 -15.18 -8.27 -8.97
N ASN A 137 -15.41 -7.78 -10.18
CA ASN A 137 -15.54 -6.35 -10.43
C ASN A 137 -16.87 -5.75 -9.92
N THR A 138 -17.88 -6.56 -9.63
CA THR A 138 -19.20 -6.12 -9.15
C THR A 138 -19.35 -6.15 -7.63
N MET A 139 -18.32 -6.52 -6.89
CA MET A 139 -18.37 -6.56 -5.42
C MET A 139 -18.61 -5.16 -4.83
N ASP A 140 -19.46 -5.07 -3.82
CA ASP A 140 -19.92 -3.81 -3.19
C ASP A 140 -18.77 -2.94 -2.71
N PHE A 141 -17.68 -3.53 -2.20
CA PHE A 141 -16.50 -2.79 -1.75
C PHE A 141 -15.97 -1.84 -2.83
N TYR A 142 -15.94 -2.27 -4.09
CA TYR A 142 -15.40 -1.46 -5.18
C TYR A 142 -16.31 -0.29 -5.60
N HIS A 143 -17.58 -0.34 -5.21
CA HIS A 143 -18.55 0.73 -5.47
C HIS A 143 -18.68 1.75 -4.33
N GLN A 144 -18.04 1.49 -3.19
CA GLN A 144 -18.00 2.43 -2.08
C GLN A 144 -17.17 3.67 -2.44
N THR A 145 -17.68 4.83 -2.05
CA THR A 145 -17.00 6.13 -2.16
C THR A 145 -16.37 6.55 -0.84
N GLY A 146 -15.30 7.34 -0.90
CA GLY A 146 -14.59 7.85 0.28
C GLY A 146 -13.54 6.89 0.83
N PRO A 147 -12.94 7.25 1.98
CA PRO A 147 -11.93 6.43 2.63
C PRO A 147 -12.49 5.06 2.99
N LYS A 148 -11.77 4.02 2.59
CA LYS A 148 -12.11 2.62 2.84
C LYS A 148 -10.85 1.78 3.05
N SER A 149 -10.97 0.71 3.82
CA SER A 149 -9.85 -0.19 4.11
C SER A 149 -10.25 -1.66 3.91
N LEU A 150 -9.24 -2.49 3.64
CA LEU A 150 -9.36 -3.92 3.45
C LEU A 150 -8.62 -4.68 4.55
N GLY A 151 -9.20 -5.77 5.01
CA GLY A 151 -8.60 -6.70 5.95
C GLY A 151 -8.46 -8.10 5.38
N ARG A 152 -7.68 -8.94 6.07
CA ARG A 152 -7.49 -10.36 5.74
C ARG A 152 -8.82 -11.10 5.69
N GLU A 153 -9.68 -10.82 6.66
CA GLU A 153 -10.97 -11.48 6.84
C GLU A 153 -11.87 -11.30 5.61
N TRP A 154 -11.81 -10.12 4.99
CA TRP A 154 -12.55 -9.82 3.77
C TRP A 154 -12.09 -10.69 2.60
N VAL A 155 -10.77 -10.87 2.45
CA VAL A 155 -10.19 -11.73 1.40
C VAL A 155 -10.55 -13.20 1.63
N GLU A 156 -10.37 -13.67 2.86
CA GLU A 156 -10.59 -15.07 3.24
C GLU A 156 -12.07 -15.46 3.11
N THR A 157 -12.97 -14.53 3.42
CA THR A 157 -14.42 -14.78 3.41
C THR A 157 -15.04 -14.63 2.02
N LEU A 158 -14.55 -13.70 1.19
CA LEU A 158 -15.22 -13.34 -0.07
C LEU A 158 -14.37 -13.68 -1.31
N ILE A 159 -13.08 -13.35 -1.32
CA ILE A 159 -12.24 -13.49 -2.52
C ILE A 159 -11.87 -14.96 -2.76
N TYR A 160 -11.36 -15.67 -1.76
CA TYR A 160 -10.96 -17.06 -1.95
C TYR A 160 -12.10 -17.96 -2.40
N PRO A 161 -13.30 -17.96 -1.77
CA PRO A 161 -14.42 -18.76 -2.25
C PRO A 161 -14.82 -18.44 -3.70
N MET A 162 -14.74 -17.17 -4.10
CA MET A 162 -15.07 -16.74 -5.46
C MET A 162 -14.03 -17.25 -6.47
N LEU A 163 -12.74 -17.17 -6.13
CA LEU A 163 -11.64 -17.67 -6.97
C LEU A 163 -11.65 -19.19 -7.11
N GLU A 164 -12.16 -19.93 -6.11
CA GLU A 164 -12.26 -21.40 -6.15
C GLU A 164 -13.51 -21.92 -6.88
N LYS A 165 -14.53 -21.09 -7.00
CA LYS A 165 -15.87 -21.45 -7.50
C LYS A 165 -15.87 -22.13 -8.87
N TYR A 166 -14.96 -21.73 -9.76
CA TYR A 166 -14.99 -22.13 -11.17
C TYR A 166 -14.02 -23.25 -11.52
N GLY A 167 -13.25 -23.79 -10.58
CA GLY A 167 -12.30 -24.88 -10.83
C GLY A 167 -11.24 -24.57 -11.88
N LEU A 168 -10.83 -23.30 -11.99
CA LEU A 168 -9.85 -22.85 -12.97
C LEU A 168 -8.45 -23.39 -12.67
N SER A 169 -7.62 -23.51 -13.72
CA SER A 169 -6.19 -23.68 -13.56
C SER A 169 -5.58 -22.56 -12.72
N LEU A 170 -4.41 -22.78 -12.14
CA LEU A 170 -3.72 -21.72 -11.39
C LEU A 170 -3.42 -20.51 -12.27
N GLU A 171 -2.96 -20.77 -13.49
CA GLU A 171 -2.64 -19.76 -14.48
C GLU A 171 -3.85 -18.87 -14.81
N ASP A 172 -4.99 -19.48 -15.14
CA ASP A 172 -6.21 -18.74 -15.50
C ASP A 172 -6.79 -17.99 -14.31
N ARG A 173 -6.74 -18.59 -13.13
CA ARG A 173 -7.16 -17.95 -11.87
C ARG A 173 -6.33 -16.71 -11.56
N LEU A 174 -5.00 -16.85 -11.58
CA LEU A 174 -4.10 -15.73 -11.36
C LEU A 174 -4.23 -14.70 -12.47
N ARG A 175 -4.30 -15.10 -13.74
CA ARG A 175 -4.49 -14.17 -14.86
C ARG A 175 -5.74 -13.31 -14.67
N THR A 176 -6.85 -13.94 -14.31
CA THR A 176 -8.11 -13.24 -14.06
C THR A 176 -8.01 -12.29 -12.88
N PHE A 177 -7.35 -12.72 -11.81
CA PHE A 177 -7.17 -11.88 -10.63
C PHE A 177 -6.23 -10.69 -10.88
N TYR A 178 -5.15 -10.86 -11.65
CA TYR A 178 -4.29 -9.75 -12.07
C TYR A 178 -5.05 -8.71 -12.89
N GLU A 179 -5.88 -9.17 -13.81
CA GLU A 179 -6.73 -8.28 -14.62
C GLU A 179 -7.71 -7.49 -13.75
N HIS A 180 -8.33 -8.18 -12.77
CA HIS A 180 -9.19 -7.54 -11.77
C HIS A 180 -8.44 -6.47 -10.97
N ALA A 181 -7.28 -6.81 -10.41
CA ALA A 181 -6.50 -5.87 -9.59
C ALA A 181 -6.06 -4.64 -10.40
N ALA A 182 -5.53 -4.86 -11.62
CA ALA A 182 -5.15 -3.78 -12.52
C ALA A 182 -6.34 -2.89 -12.92
N TYR A 183 -7.50 -3.50 -13.20
CA TYR A 183 -8.74 -2.78 -13.51
C TYR A 183 -9.19 -1.91 -12.34
N GLN A 184 -9.19 -2.41 -11.10
CA GLN A 184 -9.60 -1.63 -9.94
C GLN A 184 -8.66 -0.45 -9.67
N ILE A 185 -7.36 -0.64 -9.85
CA ILE A 185 -6.37 0.44 -9.75
C ILE A 185 -6.64 1.52 -10.81
N ALA A 186 -6.74 1.14 -12.07
CA ALA A 186 -7.00 2.07 -13.16
C ALA A 186 -8.35 2.78 -13.00
N ARG A 187 -9.39 2.06 -12.54
CA ARG A 187 -10.72 2.62 -12.27
C ARG A 187 -10.67 3.73 -11.21
N VAL A 188 -9.98 3.51 -10.09
CA VAL A 188 -9.86 4.54 -9.05
C VAL A 188 -9.23 5.81 -9.62
N ILE A 189 -8.17 5.68 -10.41
CA ILE A 189 -7.47 6.81 -11.02
C ILE A 189 -8.37 7.54 -12.03
N THR A 190 -9.06 6.79 -12.89
CA THR A 190 -9.95 7.37 -13.92
C THR A 190 -11.22 8.00 -13.36
N THR A 191 -11.72 7.50 -12.23
CA THR A 191 -12.91 8.07 -11.55
C THR A 191 -12.60 9.24 -10.62
N ASN A 192 -11.33 9.50 -10.35
CA ASN A 192 -10.86 10.64 -9.56
C ASN A 192 -9.87 11.49 -10.36
N PRO A 193 -10.23 11.98 -11.56
CA PRO A 193 -9.30 12.72 -12.39
C PRO A 193 -8.90 14.03 -11.72
N LEU A 194 -7.60 14.37 -11.80
CA LEU A 194 -7.10 15.63 -11.30
C LEU A 194 -7.19 16.70 -12.39
N PRO A 195 -7.74 17.89 -12.10
CA PRO A 195 -7.94 18.95 -13.10
C PRO A 195 -6.63 19.49 -13.69
N THR A 196 -5.60 19.46 -12.87
CA THR A 196 -4.24 19.87 -13.23
C THR A 196 -3.27 18.92 -12.54
N GLY A 197 -2.32 18.38 -13.27
CA GLY A 197 -1.36 17.46 -12.70
C GLY A 197 -0.20 17.20 -13.65
N SER A 198 0.80 16.49 -13.17
CA SER A 198 1.98 16.09 -13.94
C SER A 198 1.67 14.96 -14.93
N GLY A 199 0.53 14.31 -14.79
CA GLY A 199 0.18 13.10 -15.54
C GLY A 199 0.92 11.86 -15.05
N LYS A 200 1.44 11.84 -13.79
CA LYS A 200 2.33 10.80 -13.28
C LYS A 200 1.73 10.03 -12.12
N LEU A 201 1.88 8.70 -12.19
CA LEU A 201 1.55 7.73 -11.17
C LEU A 201 2.82 7.09 -10.63
N LEU A 202 3.21 7.42 -9.40
CA LEU A 202 4.30 6.73 -8.70
C LEU A 202 3.81 5.39 -8.18
N ILE A 203 4.50 4.28 -8.50
CA ILE A 203 4.20 2.95 -7.95
C ILE A 203 5.35 2.46 -7.10
N THR A 204 5.03 2.06 -5.87
CA THR A 204 5.96 1.51 -4.86
C THR A 204 5.42 0.21 -4.25
N GLY A 205 6.17 -0.36 -3.28
CA GLY A 205 5.85 -1.65 -2.68
C GLY A 205 6.28 -2.84 -3.54
N GLY A 206 6.23 -4.04 -2.97
CA GLY A 206 6.74 -5.25 -3.62
C GLY A 206 6.10 -5.58 -4.97
N GLY A 207 4.86 -5.15 -5.20
CA GLY A 207 4.17 -5.32 -6.49
C GLY A 207 4.76 -4.48 -7.63
N ALA A 208 5.55 -3.43 -7.33
CA ALA A 208 6.26 -2.65 -8.32
C ALA A 208 7.31 -3.48 -9.09
N PHE A 209 7.80 -4.57 -8.51
CA PHE A 209 8.71 -5.49 -9.17
C PHE A 209 8.02 -6.50 -10.09
N ASN A 210 6.69 -6.61 -10.03
CA ASN A 210 5.94 -7.55 -10.84
C ASN A 210 5.64 -6.95 -12.22
N LYS A 211 6.49 -7.25 -13.19
CA LYS A 211 6.42 -6.67 -14.53
C LYS A 211 5.08 -6.87 -15.21
N PHE A 212 4.49 -8.05 -15.09
CA PHE A 212 3.22 -8.32 -15.75
C PHE A 212 2.06 -7.51 -15.14
N LEU A 213 2.04 -7.36 -13.81
CA LEU A 213 1.06 -6.49 -13.16
C LEU A 213 1.21 -5.03 -13.63
N ILE A 214 2.45 -4.53 -13.67
CA ILE A 214 2.72 -3.17 -14.15
C ILE A 214 2.30 -2.99 -15.60
N GLU A 215 2.61 -3.93 -16.49
CA GLU A 215 2.13 -3.90 -17.90
C GLU A 215 0.60 -3.84 -17.98
N ARG A 216 -0.12 -4.56 -17.10
CA ARG A 216 -1.60 -4.53 -17.10
C ARG A 216 -2.14 -3.20 -16.58
N ILE A 217 -1.52 -2.63 -15.55
CA ILE A 217 -1.88 -1.30 -15.03
C ILE A 217 -1.62 -0.23 -16.11
N ASP A 218 -0.43 -0.25 -16.74
CA ASP A 218 -0.04 0.70 -17.79
C ASP A 218 -1.00 0.66 -18.98
N PHE A 219 -1.41 -0.52 -19.40
CA PHE A 219 -2.40 -0.68 -20.48
C PHE A 219 -3.77 -0.06 -20.18
N LEU A 220 -4.17 -0.05 -18.90
CA LEU A 220 -5.49 0.40 -18.47
C LEU A 220 -5.49 1.84 -17.92
N CYS A 221 -4.34 2.36 -17.54
CA CYS A 221 -4.19 3.65 -16.87
C CYS A 221 -3.75 4.73 -17.86
N PRO A 222 -4.40 5.92 -17.89
CA PRO A 222 -4.03 7.00 -18.79
C PRO A 222 -2.84 7.85 -18.30
N TYR A 223 -2.27 7.54 -17.14
CA TYR A 223 -1.16 8.28 -16.53
C TYR A 223 0.18 7.60 -16.80
N GLU A 224 1.25 8.39 -16.92
CA GLU A 224 2.62 7.89 -17.00
C GLU A 224 2.98 7.14 -15.71
N ILE A 225 3.31 5.86 -15.82
CA ILE A 225 3.75 5.05 -14.68
C ILE A 225 5.22 5.32 -14.40
N VAL A 226 5.52 5.70 -13.17
CA VAL A 226 6.88 5.89 -12.69
C VAL A 226 7.19 4.83 -11.62
N ILE A 227 8.14 3.96 -11.93
CA ILE A 227 8.71 3.02 -10.98
C ILE A 227 10.05 3.63 -10.51
N PRO A 228 10.15 4.04 -9.24
CA PRO A 228 11.37 4.64 -8.74
C PRO A 228 12.49 3.60 -8.59
N ASP A 229 13.67 4.05 -8.17
CA ASP A 229 14.75 3.11 -7.86
C ASP A 229 14.38 2.13 -6.73
N LYS A 230 15.13 1.04 -6.66
CA LYS A 230 14.89 -0.06 -5.71
C LYS A 230 14.89 0.42 -4.26
N LEU A 231 15.74 1.39 -3.90
CA LEU A 231 15.83 1.90 -2.53
C LEU A 231 14.52 2.59 -2.13
N ILE A 232 13.93 3.39 -3.01
CA ILE A 232 12.63 4.01 -2.75
C ILE A 232 11.54 2.95 -2.65
N ILE A 233 11.52 1.94 -3.54
CA ILE A 233 10.51 0.87 -3.47
C ILE A 233 10.57 0.14 -2.13
N GLU A 234 11.77 -0.21 -1.66
CA GLU A 234 11.97 -1.03 -0.46
C GLU A 234 11.88 -0.22 0.84
N TYR A 235 12.28 1.06 0.82
CA TYR A 235 12.45 1.86 2.05
C TYR A 235 11.60 3.13 2.10
N LYS A 236 10.63 3.31 1.20
CA LYS A 236 9.74 4.48 1.20
C LYS A 236 9.08 4.72 2.56
N GLU A 237 8.58 3.67 3.20
CA GLU A 237 7.96 3.80 4.52
C GLU A 237 8.97 4.23 5.57
N ALA A 238 10.16 3.65 5.59
CA ALA A 238 11.24 4.06 6.50
C ALA A 238 11.69 5.50 6.27
N LEU A 239 11.79 5.92 4.99
CA LEU A 239 12.07 7.31 4.62
C LEU A 239 11.00 8.27 5.16
N ILE A 240 9.73 7.90 5.01
CA ILE A 240 8.61 8.73 5.50
C ILE A 240 8.64 8.82 7.03
N PHE A 241 8.86 7.72 7.76
CA PHE A 241 8.96 7.79 9.21
C PHE A 241 10.19 8.59 9.69
N ALA A 242 11.32 8.49 8.99
CA ALA A 242 12.47 9.36 9.27
C ALA A 242 12.11 10.84 9.08
N PHE A 243 11.38 11.16 8.01
CA PHE A 243 10.87 12.50 7.75
C PHE A 243 9.87 12.99 8.82
N LEU A 244 8.93 12.14 9.26
CA LEU A 244 8.02 12.46 10.36
C LEU A 244 8.78 12.74 11.67
N GLY A 245 9.84 11.98 11.94
CA GLY A 245 10.74 12.23 13.07
C GLY A 245 11.45 13.59 12.96
N ALA A 246 11.90 13.97 11.76
CA ALA A 246 12.51 15.26 11.52
C ALA A 246 11.51 16.42 11.70
N LEU A 247 10.28 16.28 11.21
CA LEU A 247 9.20 17.26 11.44
C LEU A 247 8.91 17.43 12.93
N TYR A 248 8.82 16.34 13.67
CA TYR A 248 8.63 16.39 15.12
C TYR A 248 9.75 17.16 15.83
N MET A 249 11.00 16.94 15.46
CA MET A 249 12.16 17.66 16.03
C MET A 249 12.19 19.14 15.64
N ALA A 250 11.57 19.48 14.52
CA ALA A 250 11.42 20.88 14.06
C ALA A 250 10.18 21.58 14.62
N ASP A 251 9.41 20.92 15.49
CA ASP A 251 8.12 21.43 16.02
C ASP A 251 7.08 21.70 14.90
N GLU A 252 7.14 20.91 13.83
CA GLU A 252 6.22 20.99 12.70
C GLU A 252 5.18 19.85 12.75
N PRO A 253 3.95 20.10 12.28
CA PRO A 253 2.92 19.06 12.23
C PRO A 253 3.38 17.84 11.42
N SER A 254 3.24 16.64 12.00
CA SER A 254 3.64 15.37 11.39
C SER A 254 2.45 14.52 10.92
N CYS A 255 1.23 14.99 11.03
CA CYS A 255 -0.02 14.39 10.54
C CYS A 255 -1.14 15.43 10.45
#